data_46b5998af3b87f7628180470ed9d9647
#
_entry.id   46b5998af3b87f7628180470ed9d9647
#
_cell.length_a   1.000
_cell.length_b   1.000
_cell.length_c   1.000
_cell.angle_alpha   90.00
_cell.angle_beta   90.00
_cell.angle_gamma   90.00
#
_symmetry.space_group_name_H-M   'P 1'
#
loop_
_entity.id
_entity.type
_entity.pdbx_description
1 polymer ?
#
loop_
_entity_poly.entity_id
_entity_poly.type
_entity_poly.pdbx_seq_one_letter_code
_entity_poly.pdbx_strand_id
1 'polypeptide(L)'
;MQLRFEEVDKHFGQLEVIKGFNGEFAQGELVALVGPSGCGKSTLLHLVAGLENPTAGRVLADGEKIPGPSPRRTLVFQEHALYPWLSLQANVAMALELQGVDKASAFEQSKVWLERVSLDGFEHYYPHQVSGGMRQRTALARAFIAKPEVLLLDEPFGALDALTRMALQDVLRELIAEHQPTVLLVTHDVDEALYLADHILVFSARPARVLKTFNMTHCEKSHDLSEFAAERREILRLLGIKTEVGH
;
A
#
# COMPACT_ATOMS: atom_id res chain seq x y z
N MET A 1 5.25 -12.72 -6.25
CA MET A 1 4.33 -12.54 -7.43
C MET A 1 4.80 -11.32 -8.21
N GLN A 2 5.13 -11.49 -9.50
CA GLN A 2 5.45 -10.40 -10.41
C GLN A 2 4.15 -9.75 -10.91
N LEU A 3 4.15 -8.44 -11.09
CA LEU A 3 3.02 -7.71 -11.67
C LEU A 3 3.41 -7.05 -12.97
N ARG A 4 2.56 -7.10 -13.99
CA ARG A 4 2.76 -6.44 -15.28
C ARG A 4 1.49 -5.76 -15.76
N PHE A 5 1.64 -4.53 -16.23
CA PHE A 5 0.60 -3.74 -16.89
C PHE A 5 0.99 -3.56 -18.35
N GLU A 6 0.08 -3.90 -19.25
CA GLU A 6 0.31 -3.82 -20.71
C GLU A 6 -0.78 -2.97 -21.34
N GLU A 7 -0.40 -1.78 -21.80
CA GLU A 7 -1.25 -0.78 -22.47
C GLU A 7 -2.58 -0.55 -21.75
N VAL A 8 -2.53 -0.39 -20.42
CA VAL A 8 -3.73 -0.32 -19.57
C VAL A 8 -4.41 1.03 -19.70
N ASP A 9 -5.67 0.99 -20.15
CA ASP A 9 -6.60 2.10 -20.09
C ASP A 9 -7.69 1.84 -19.07
N LYS A 10 -8.14 2.89 -18.38
CA LYS A 10 -9.31 2.83 -17.50
C LYS A 10 -10.17 4.07 -17.63
N HIS A 11 -11.44 3.83 -17.94
CA HIS A 11 -12.47 4.83 -18.01
C HIS A 11 -13.61 4.51 -17.04
N PHE A 12 -14.22 5.54 -16.46
CA PHE A 12 -15.49 5.47 -15.76
C PHE A 12 -16.49 6.34 -16.51
N GLY A 13 -17.36 5.70 -17.31
CA GLY A 13 -18.20 6.39 -18.27
C GLY A 13 -17.34 7.17 -19.29
N GLN A 14 -17.50 8.49 -19.34
CA GLN A 14 -16.70 9.36 -20.22
C GLN A 14 -15.40 9.85 -19.58
N LEU A 15 -15.17 9.55 -18.31
CA LEU A 15 -14.00 10.00 -17.59
C LEU A 15 -12.81 9.08 -17.82
N GLU A 16 -11.81 9.53 -18.57
CA GLU A 16 -10.53 8.85 -18.74
C GLU A 16 -9.66 9.05 -17.51
N VAL A 17 -9.36 7.96 -16.78
CA VAL A 17 -8.62 7.99 -15.51
C VAL A 17 -7.17 7.54 -15.71
N ILE A 18 -6.96 6.47 -16.48
CA ILE A 18 -5.64 5.92 -16.83
C ILE A 18 -5.59 5.78 -18.35
N LYS A 19 -4.45 6.13 -18.95
CA LYS A 19 -4.23 6.03 -20.38
C LYS A 19 -2.88 5.43 -20.74
N GLY A 20 -2.92 4.27 -21.41
CA GLY A 20 -1.74 3.59 -21.96
C GLY A 20 -0.67 3.29 -20.90
N PHE A 21 -1.09 2.91 -19.67
CA PHE A 21 -0.14 2.64 -18.60
C PHE A 21 0.56 1.31 -18.84
N ASN A 22 1.90 1.38 -18.84
CA ASN A 22 2.79 0.23 -18.89
C ASN A 22 3.65 0.23 -17.63
N GLY A 23 3.81 -0.94 -17.01
CA GLY A 23 4.65 -1.11 -15.82
C GLY A 23 4.96 -2.58 -15.58
N GLU A 24 6.13 -2.83 -15.03
CA GLU A 24 6.55 -4.16 -14.60
C GLU A 24 7.19 -4.03 -13.22
N PHE A 25 6.73 -4.80 -12.27
CA PHE A 25 7.19 -4.79 -10.88
C PHE A 25 7.61 -6.20 -10.50
N ALA A 26 8.88 -6.36 -10.13
CA ALA A 26 9.41 -7.66 -9.79
C ALA A 26 8.88 -8.16 -8.46
N GLN A 27 8.98 -9.45 -8.25
CA GLN A 27 8.60 -10.06 -6.97
C GLN A 27 9.46 -9.48 -5.84
N GLY A 28 8.80 -9.10 -4.74
CA GLY A 28 9.45 -8.58 -3.54
C GLY A 28 9.79 -7.10 -3.58
N GLU A 29 9.56 -6.40 -4.70
CA GLU A 29 9.77 -4.94 -4.79
C GLU A 29 8.66 -4.16 -4.08
N LEU A 30 9.03 -3.06 -3.44
CA LEU A 30 8.11 -2.02 -2.98
C LEU A 30 8.12 -0.85 -3.95
N VAL A 31 7.00 -0.63 -4.62
CA VAL A 31 6.81 0.46 -5.58
C VAL A 31 5.83 1.48 -5.02
N ALA A 32 6.28 2.74 -4.87
CA ALA A 32 5.41 3.83 -4.49
C ALA A 32 4.85 4.57 -5.72
N LEU A 33 3.55 4.81 -5.69
CA LEU A 33 2.81 5.59 -6.68
C LEU A 33 2.50 6.96 -6.06
N VAL A 34 3.20 8.00 -6.52
CA VAL A 34 3.09 9.37 -5.97
C VAL A 34 2.47 10.29 -7.01
N GLY A 35 1.55 11.14 -6.60
CA GLY A 35 0.91 12.08 -7.54
C GLY A 35 -0.31 12.77 -6.93
N PRO A 36 -0.93 13.75 -7.64
CA PRO A 36 -2.08 14.49 -7.15
C PRO A 36 -3.26 13.59 -6.77
N SER A 37 -4.06 14.04 -5.80
CA SER A 37 -5.28 13.31 -5.43
C SER A 37 -6.23 13.20 -6.62
N GLY A 38 -6.86 12.02 -6.74
CA GLY A 38 -7.81 11.73 -7.82
C GLY A 38 -7.18 11.53 -9.21
N CYS A 39 -5.86 11.44 -9.37
CA CYS A 39 -5.26 11.18 -10.69
C CYS A 39 -5.45 9.73 -11.19
N GLY A 40 -5.72 8.74 -10.32
CA GLY A 40 -5.96 7.35 -10.71
C GLY A 40 -5.11 6.30 -10.00
N LYS A 41 -4.29 6.68 -9.00
CA LYS A 41 -3.40 5.75 -8.28
C LYS A 41 -4.15 4.61 -7.59
N SER A 42 -5.19 4.92 -6.81
CA SER A 42 -6.04 3.91 -6.16
C SER A 42 -6.73 3.02 -7.18
N THR A 43 -7.04 3.55 -8.38
CA THR A 43 -7.59 2.75 -9.47
C THR A 43 -6.60 1.68 -9.93
N LEU A 44 -5.29 1.98 -10.00
CA LEU A 44 -4.26 0.98 -10.30
C LEU A 44 -4.23 -0.13 -9.24
N LEU A 45 -4.35 0.23 -7.94
CA LEU A 45 -4.46 -0.79 -6.88
C LEU A 45 -5.71 -1.66 -7.05
N HIS A 46 -6.86 -1.07 -7.38
CA HIS A 46 -8.10 -1.81 -7.59
C HIS A 46 -8.02 -2.77 -8.78
N LEU A 47 -7.31 -2.40 -9.85
CA LEU A 47 -7.05 -3.30 -10.98
C LEU A 47 -6.20 -4.51 -10.55
N VAL A 48 -5.15 -4.30 -9.75
CA VAL A 48 -4.31 -5.41 -9.23
C VAL A 48 -5.08 -6.25 -8.21
N ALA A 49 -5.90 -5.63 -7.34
CA ALA A 49 -6.75 -6.37 -6.41
C ALA A 49 -7.78 -7.25 -7.12
N GLY A 50 -8.08 -6.95 -8.40
CA GLY A 50 -9.15 -7.61 -9.16
C GLY A 50 -10.55 -7.09 -8.82
N LEU A 51 -10.64 -5.93 -8.17
CA LEU A 51 -11.91 -5.25 -7.84
C LEU A 51 -12.46 -4.48 -9.05
N GLU A 52 -11.57 -4.11 -9.97
CA GLU A 52 -11.88 -3.42 -11.22
C GLU A 52 -11.21 -4.13 -12.38
N ASN A 53 -11.80 -3.99 -13.57
CA ASN A 53 -11.19 -4.45 -14.83
C ASN A 53 -10.68 -3.25 -15.64
N PRO A 54 -9.56 -3.38 -16.35
CA PRO A 54 -9.16 -2.36 -17.31
C PRO A 54 -10.18 -2.25 -18.45
N THR A 55 -10.34 -1.05 -19.01
CA THR A 55 -11.20 -0.81 -20.18
C THR A 55 -10.51 -1.31 -21.46
N ALA A 56 -9.19 -1.17 -21.55
CA ALA A 56 -8.35 -1.75 -22.57
C ALA A 56 -7.00 -2.17 -21.97
N GLY A 57 -6.23 -2.99 -22.68
CA GLY A 57 -5.00 -3.57 -22.17
C GLY A 57 -5.25 -4.70 -21.16
N ARG A 58 -4.25 -5.02 -20.37
CA ARG A 58 -4.35 -6.11 -19.38
C ARG A 58 -3.41 -5.90 -18.20
N VAL A 59 -3.84 -6.43 -17.04
CA VAL A 59 -3.02 -6.53 -15.83
C VAL A 59 -2.76 -8.01 -15.56
N LEU A 60 -1.49 -8.35 -15.41
CA LEU A 60 -1.03 -9.72 -15.24
C LEU A 60 -0.36 -9.88 -13.87
N ALA A 61 -0.58 -11.03 -13.27
CA ALA A 61 0.10 -11.51 -12.08
C ALA A 61 0.78 -12.86 -12.41
N ASP A 62 2.11 -12.93 -12.29
CA ASP A 62 2.93 -14.07 -12.73
C ASP A 62 2.64 -14.50 -14.18
N GLY A 63 2.41 -13.52 -15.08
CA GLY A 63 2.10 -13.74 -16.49
C GLY A 63 0.65 -14.09 -16.81
N GLU A 64 -0.18 -14.32 -15.82
CA GLU A 64 -1.61 -14.64 -15.99
C GLU A 64 -2.50 -13.42 -15.75
N LYS A 65 -3.56 -13.29 -16.57
CA LYS A 65 -4.56 -12.21 -16.38
C LYS A 65 -5.24 -12.35 -15.03
N ILE A 66 -5.38 -11.25 -14.32
CA ILE A 66 -6.10 -11.19 -13.04
C ILE A 66 -7.61 -11.42 -13.29
N PRO A 67 -8.19 -12.53 -12.80
CA PRO A 67 -9.59 -12.85 -13.08
C PRO A 67 -10.59 -12.18 -12.12
N GLY A 68 -10.09 -11.70 -10.95
CA GLY A 68 -10.92 -11.13 -9.88
C GLY A 68 -10.17 -11.08 -8.55
N PRO A 69 -10.84 -10.76 -7.44
CA PRO A 69 -10.24 -10.72 -6.10
C PRO A 69 -9.64 -12.06 -5.69
N SER A 70 -8.55 -12.00 -4.91
CA SER A 70 -7.85 -13.19 -4.42
C SER A 70 -7.16 -12.89 -3.09
N PRO A 71 -7.14 -13.83 -2.12
CA PRO A 71 -6.41 -13.66 -0.87
C PRO A 71 -4.89 -13.51 -1.07
N ARG A 72 -4.35 -13.91 -2.23
CA ARG A 72 -2.94 -13.70 -2.59
C ARG A 72 -2.61 -12.22 -2.84
N ARG A 73 -3.63 -11.36 -3.08
CA ARG A 73 -3.49 -9.93 -3.35
C ARG A 73 -4.37 -9.15 -2.37
N THR A 74 -3.78 -8.73 -1.26
CA THR A 74 -4.49 -8.08 -0.15
C THR A 74 -4.43 -6.56 -0.28
N LEU A 75 -5.57 -5.91 -0.19
CA LEU A 75 -5.70 -4.44 -0.20
C LEU A 75 -5.98 -3.92 1.21
N VAL A 76 -5.15 -2.99 1.66
CA VAL A 76 -5.37 -2.18 2.85
C VAL A 76 -5.88 -0.82 2.40
N PHE A 77 -7.13 -0.51 2.75
CA PHE A 77 -7.80 0.73 2.40
C PHE A 77 -7.39 1.89 3.30
N GLN A 78 -7.53 3.10 2.82
CA GLN A 78 -7.27 4.34 3.55
C GLN A 78 -8.09 4.43 4.86
N GLU A 79 -9.34 3.99 4.88
CA GLU A 79 -10.21 3.97 6.06
C GLU A 79 -10.06 2.69 6.90
N HIS A 80 -8.90 2.11 7.04
CA HIS A 80 -8.59 0.90 7.82
C HIS A 80 -9.50 -0.32 7.55
N ALA A 81 -10.74 -0.13 7.13
CA ALA A 81 -11.77 -1.11 6.80
C ALA A 81 -11.89 -2.26 7.83
N LEU A 82 -11.76 -1.93 9.13
CA LEU A 82 -12.02 -2.88 10.21
C LEU A 82 -13.52 -3.04 10.41
N TYR A 83 -13.95 -4.27 10.69
CA TYR A 83 -15.33 -4.55 11.04
C TYR A 83 -15.65 -4.00 12.43
N PRO A 84 -16.51 -2.97 12.57
CA PRO A 84 -16.70 -2.25 13.83
C PRO A 84 -17.37 -3.09 14.92
N TRP A 85 -18.04 -4.17 14.55
CA TRP A 85 -18.68 -5.13 15.47
C TRP A 85 -17.78 -6.29 15.90
N LEU A 86 -16.55 -6.36 15.41
CA LEU A 86 -15.55 -7.35 15.80
C LEU A 86 -14.47 -6.70 16.66
N SER A 87 -13.94 -7.45 17.65
CA SER A 87 -12.74 -7.05 18.38
C SER A 87 -11.53 -6.94 17.45
N LEU A 88 -10.43 -6.34 17.90
CA LEU A 88 -9.20 -6.26 17.12
C LEU A 88 -8.70 -7.67 16.76
N GLN A 89 -8.70 -8.60 17.73
CA GLN A 89 -8.31 -9.99 17.51
C GLN A 89 -9.21 -10.68 16.49
N ALA A 90 -10.52 -10.53 16.62
CA ALA A 90 -11.47 -11.12 15.68
C ALA A 90 -11.34 -10.54 14.25
N ASN A 91 -11.01 -9.25 14.13
CA ASN A 91 -10.68 -8.62 12.85
C ASN A 91 -9.46 -9.28 12.18
N VAL A 92 -8.42 -9.58 12.95
CA VAL A 92 -7.22 -10.24 12.44
C VAL A 92 -7.49 -11.71 12.12
N ALA A 93 -8.14 -12.45 13.04
CA ALA A 93 -8.44 -13.87 12.89
C ALA A 93 -9.30 -14.17 11.65
N MET A 94 -10.24 -13.26 11.31
CA MET A 94 -11.14 -13.41 10.17
C MET A 94 -10.38 -13.70 8.85
N ALA A 95 -9.20 -13.12 8.65
CA ALA A 95 -8.42 -13.36 7.43
C ALA A 95 -8.03 -14.84 7.26
N LEU A 96 -7.75 -15.54 8.35
CA LEU A 96 -7.46 -16.98 8.36
C LEU A 96 -8.75 -17.83 8.30
N GLU A 97 -9.81 -17.43 8.99
CA GLU A 97 -11.09 -18.11 8.93
C GLU A 97 -11.64 -18.17 7.50
N LEU A 98 -11.50 -17.06 6.75
CA LEU A 98 -11.87 -17.00 5.32
C LEU A 98 -11.01 -17.90 4.42
N GLN A 99 -9.81 -18.28 4.86
CA GLN A 99 -8.94 -19.25 4.20
C GLN A 99 -9.22 -20.70 4.66
N GLY A 100 -10.21 -20.92 5.53
CA GLY A 100 -10.60 -22.24 6.01
C GLY A 100 -9.83 -22.74 7.24
N VAL A 101 -9.05 -21.88 7.90
CA VAL A 101 -8.41 -22.22 9.18
C VAL A 101 -9.49 -22.25 10.26
N ASP A 102 -9.44 -23.26 11.14
CA ASP A 102 -10.38 -23.36 12.25
C ASP A 102 -10.29 -22.16 13.19
N LYS A 103 -11.42 -21.81 13.81
CA LYS A 103 -11.56 -20.60 14.60
C LYS A 103 -10.58 -20.51 15.78
N ALA A 104 -10.34 -21.62 16.49
CA ALA A 104 -9.45 -21.63 17.65
C ALA A 104 -8.01 -21.34 17.20
N SER A 105 -7.54 -22.01 16.16
CA SER A 105 -6.23 -21.80 15.55
C SER A 105 -6.06 -20.38 14.96
N ALA A 106 -7.09 -19.85 14.32
CA ALA A 106 -7.09 -18.49 13.79
C ALA A 106 -6.95 -17.45 14.92
N PHE A 107 -7.64 -17.64 16.05
CA PHE A 107 -7.55 -16.76 17.21
C PHE A 107 -6.18 -16.82 17.88
N GLU A 108 -5.59 -18.00 18.07
CA GLU A 108 -4.23 -18.11 18.63
C GLU A 108 -3.20 -17.41 17.75
N GLN A 109 -3.25 -17.62 16.44
CA GLN A 109 -2.35 -16.95 15.51
C GLN A 109 -2.56 -15.43 15.49
N SER A 110 -3.81 -14.97 15.53
CA SER A 110 -4.13 -13.54 15.52
C SER A 110 -3.59 -12.81 16.75
N LYS A 111 -3.53 -13.47 17.91
CA LYS A 111 -2.92 -12.91 19.12
C LYS A 111 -1.44 -12.63 18.90
N VAL A 112 -0.69 -13.58 18.36
CA VAL A 112 0.73 -13.41 18.02
C VAL A 112 0.93 -12.23 17.05
N TRP A 113 0.04 -12.07 16.07
CA TRP A 113 0.12 -10.96 15.13
C TRP A 113 -0.18 -9.59 15.77
N LEU A 114 -1.08 -9.53 16.75
CA LEU A 114 -1.31 -8.30 17.51
C LEU A 114 -0.10 -7.94 18.38
N GLU A 115 0.55 -8.89 19.02
CA GLU A 115 1.81 -8.69 19.74
C GLU A 115 2.89 -8.12 18.82
N ARG A 116 3.06 -8.66 17.60
CA ARG A 116 4.04 -8.19 16.59
C ARG A 116 3.84 -6.74 16.17
N VAL A 117 2.62 -6.26 16.17
CA VAL A 117 2.31 -4.85 15.87
C VAL A 117 2.14 -4.01 17.13
N SER A 118 2.63 -4.48 18.29
CA SER A 118 2.58 -3.80 19.60
C SER A 118 1.15 -3.46 20.03
N LEU A 119 0.27 -4.43 19.94
CA LEU A 119 -1.13 -4.35 20.39
C LEU A 119 -1.48 -5.47 21.39
N ASP A 120 -0.48 -6.02 22.10
CA ASP A 120 -0.69 -6.92 23.22
C ASP A 120 -1.53 -6.25 24.33
N GLY A 121 -2.47 -6.99 24.90
CA GLY A 121 -3.44 -6.48 25.87
C GLY A 121 -4.63 -5.72 25.27
N PHE A 122 -4.67 -5.53 23.95
CA PHE A 122 -5.78 -4.85 23.25
C PHE A 122 -6.66 -5.81 22.42
N GLU A 123 -6.49 -7.10 22.56
CA GLU A 123 -7.15 -8.14 21.75
C GLU A 123 -8.67 -8.03 21.76
N HIS A 124 -9.24 -7.69 22.93
CA HIS A 124 -10.69 -7.64 23.15
C HIS A 124 -11.33 -6.28 22.86
N TYR A 125 -10.50 -5.25 22.57
CA TYR A 125 -11.01 -3.92 22.24
C TYR A 125 -11.64 -3.90 20.84
N TYR A 126 -12.63 -3.01 20.68
CA TYR A 126 -13.28 -2.76 19.40
C TYR A 126 -12.66 -1.56 18.68
N PRO A 127 -12.79 -1.45 17.34
CA PRO A 127 -12.19 -0.36 16.58
C PRO A 127 -12.53 1.06 17.08
N HIS A 128 -13.73 1.27 17.62
CA HIS A 128 -14.17 2.56 18.15
C HIS A 128 -13.55 2.92 19.52
N GLN A 129 -12.91 1.98 20.20
CA GLN A 129 -12.32 2.15 21.53
C GLN A 129 -10.81 2.46 21.47
N VAL A 130 -10.21 2.45 20.28
CA VAL A 130 -8.76 2.56 20.09
C VAL A 130 -8.39 3.72 19.16
N SER A 131 -7.12 4.16 19.21
CA SER A 131 -6.61 5.25 18.36
C SER A 131 -6.58 4.89 16.87
N GLY A 132 -6.42 5.88 16.01
CA GLY A 132 -6.23 5.68 14.56
C GLY A 132 -5.03 4.80 14.23
N GLY A 133 -3.90 5.03 14.91
CA GLY A 133 -2.68 4.22 14.76
C GLY A 133 -2.88 2.76 15.17
N MET A 134 -3.62 2.51 16.25
CA MET A 134 -3.95 1.14 16.68
C MET A 134 -4.86 0.44 15.67
N ARG A 135 -5.84 1.14 15.10
CA ARG A 135 -6.66 0.59 14.00
C ARG A 135 -5.82 0.25 12.79
N GLN A 136 -4.87 1.11 12.42
CA GLN A 136 -3.99 0.87 11.28
C GLN A 136 -3.06 -0.32 11.52
N ARG A 137 -2.46 -0.43 12.71
CA ARG A 137 -1.66 -1.62 13.10
C ARG A 137 -2.49 -2.90 13.02
N THR A 138 -3.74 -2.88 13.46
CA THR A 138 -4.66 -4.02 13.34
C THR A 138 -4.95 -4.37 11.88
N ALA A 139 -5.14 -3.36 11.01
CA ALA A 139 -5.36 -3.58 9.59
C ALA A 139 -4.14 -4.20 8.90
N LEU A 140 -2.92 -3.78 9.28
CA LEU A 140 -1.68 -4.40 8.81
C LEU A 140 -1.54 -5.84 9.32
N ALA A 141 -1.78 -6.09 10.62
CA ALA A 141 -1.75 -7.46 11.17
C ALA A 141 -2.73 -8.38 10.42
N ARG A 142 -3.95 -7.90 10.15
CA ARG A 142 -4.95 -8.64 9.35
C ARG A 142 -4.48 -8.91 7.92
N ALA A 143 -3.79 -7.96 7.31
CA ALA A 143 -3.26 -8.13 5.96
C ALA A 143 -2.12 -9.16 5.92
N PHE A 144 -1.17 -9.08 6.82
CA PHE A 144 0.02 -9.93 6.83
C PHE A 144 -0.24 -11.35 7.33
N ILE A 145 -1.19 -11.57 8.26
CA ILE A 145 -1.55 -12.92 8.73
C ILE A 145 -2.06 -13.79 7.58
N ALA A 146 -2.66 -13.19 6.55
CA ALA A 146 -3.11 -13.86 5.34
C ALA A 146 -1.95 -14.33 4.44
N LYS A 147 -0.71 -13.92 4.73
CA LYS A 147 0.50 -14.18 3.93
C LYS A 147 0.33 -13.83 2.46
N PRO A 148 0.01 -12.57 2.13
CA PRO A 148 -0.23 -12.15 0.76
C PRO A 148 1.06 -12.21 -0.05
N GLU A 149 0.97 -12.53 -1.34
CA GLU A 149 2.07 -12.41 -2.28
C GLU A 149 2.18 -10.98 -2.84
N VAL A 150 1.05 -10.27 -2.86
CA VAL A 150 0.98 -8.84 -3.21
C VAL A 150 0.25 -8.09 -2.10
N LEU A 151 0.86 -7.02 -1.60
CA LEU A 151 0.28 -6.10 -0.64
C LEU A 151 0.01 -4.75 -1.31
N LEU A 152 -1.22 -4.31 -1.29
CA LEU A 152 -1.69 -3.07 -1.87
C LEU A 152 -2.06 -2.12 -0.73
N LEU A 153 -1.41 -0.96 -0.68
CA LEU A 153 -1.56 0.01 0.40
C LEU A 153 -2.07 1.33 -0.18
N ASP A 154 -3.29 1.72 0.16
CA ASP A 154 -3.90 2.97 -0.30
C ASP A 154 -3.86 4.01 0.82
N GLU A 155 -2.91 4.94 0.75
CA GLU A 155 -2.66 6.02 1.73
C GLU A 155 -2.64 5.53 3.20
N PRO A 156 -1.85 4.49 3.54
CA PRO A 156 -1.98 3.78 4.81
C PRO A 156 -1.63 4.62 6.05
N PHE A 157 -0.99 5.78 5.88
CA PHE A 157 -0.52 6.60 6.99
C PHE A 157 -1.13 8.01 7.03
N GLY A 158 -2.03 8.34 6.10
CA GLY A 158 -2.54 9.70 5.89
C GLY A 158 -3.26 10.32 7.08
N ALA A 159 -3.86 9.51 7.96
CA ALA A 159 -4.62 9.99 9.13
C ALA A 159 -3.82 9.96 10.46
N LEU A 160 -2.50 9.72 10.39
CA LEU A 160 -1.65 9.57 11.59
C LEU A 160 -0.83 10.82 11.88
N ASP A 161 -0.60 11.08 13.17
CA ASP A 161 0.42 12.06 13.59
C ASP A 161 1.84 11.58 13.22
N ALA A 162 2.80 12.50 13.21
CA ALA A 162 4.15 12.23 12.70
C ALA A 162 4.86 11.08 13.41
N LEU A 163 4.82 11.02 14.76
CA LEU A 163 5.53 9.99 15.52
C LEU A 163 4.90 8.61 15.34
N THR A 164 3.58 8.53 15.38
CA THR A 164 2.83 7.31 15.13
C THR A 164 3.08 6.80 13.70
N ARG A 165 3.15 7.70 12.72
CA ARG A 165 3.46 7.39 11.33
C ARG A 165 4.83 6.76 11.19
N MET A 166 5.89 7.40 11.72
CA MET A 166 7.26 6.88 11.68
C MET A 166 7.35 5.49 12.30
N ALA A 167 6.82 5.30 13.49
CA ALA A 167 6.82 4.00 14.16
C ALA A 167 6.07 2.91 13.36
N LEU A 168 5.00 3.28 12.66
CA LEU A 168 4.25 2.33 11.83
C LEU A 168 4.96 2.02 10.51
N GLN A 169 5.67 2.97 9.94
CA GLN A 169 6.52 2.76 8.77
C GLN A 169 7.65 1.77 9.09
N ASP A 170 8.27 1.86 10.27
CA ASP A 170 9.28 0.90 10.73
C ASP A 170 8.70 -0.50 10.85
N VAL A 171 7.55 -0.66 11.50
CA VAL A 171 6.83 -1.94 11.60
C VAL A 171 6.51 -2.50 10.21
N LEU A 172 6.04 -1.66 9.30
CA LEU A 172 5.74 -2.10 7.92
C LEU A 172 7.00 -2.60 7.21
N ARG A 173 8.13 -1.88 7.32
CA ARG A 173 9.42 -2.29 6.73
C ARG A 173 9.88 -3.64 7.27
N GLU A 174 9.83 -3.85 8.59
CA GLU A 174 10.19 -5.13 9.21
C GLU A 174 9.34 -6.28 8.66
N LEU A 175 8.02 -6.08 8.59
CA LEU A 175 7.10 -7.08 8.06
C LEU A 175 7.35 -7.37 6.57
N ILE A 176 7.63 -6.36 5.76
CA ILE A 176 7.97 -6.53 4.34
C ILE A 176 9.30 -7.28 4.19
N ALA A 177 10.31 -6.92 4.96
CA ALA A 177 11.63 -7.60 4.91
C ALA A 177 11.54 -9.08 5.27
N GLU A 178 10.67 -9.44 6.21
CA GLU A 178 10.46 -10.83 6.64
C GLU A 178 9.64 -11.64 5.62
N HIS A 179 8.55 -11.07 5.09
CA HIS A 179 7.56 -11.80 4.28
C HIS A 179 7.76 -11.64 2.78
N GLN A 180 8.51 -10.60 2.36
CA GLN A 180 8.87 -10.30 0.97
C GLN A 180 7.69 -10.30 -0.03
N PRO A 181 6.51 -9.71 0.30
CA PRO A 181 5.47 -9.52 -0.68
C PRO A 181 5.91 -8.49 -1.73
N THR A 182 5.37 -8.54 -2.94
CA THR A 182 5.42 -7.39 -3.84
C THR A 182 4.46 -6.32 -3.30
N VAL A 183 4.92 -5.07 -3.16
CA VAL A 183 4.13 -4.02 -2.53
C VAL A 183 3.87 -2.88 -3.51
N LEU A 184 2.61 -2.47 -3.66
CA LEU A 184 2.24 -1.21 -4.29
C LEU A 184 1.69 -0.27 -3.21
N LEU A 185 2.39 0.84 -3.01
CA LEU A 185 2.03 1.88 -2.05
C LEU A 185 1.53 3.11 -2.79
N VAL A 186 0.30 3.51 -2.58
CA VAL A 186 -0.21 4.82 -2.99
C VAL A 186 -0.03 5.80 -1.84
N THR A 187 0.63 6.90 -2.11
CA THR A 187 0.77 7.99 -1.15
C THR A 187 0.84 9.35 -1.85
N HIS A 188 0.48 10.41 -1.15
CA HIS A 188 0.74 11.80 -1.55
C HIS A 188 1.94 12.40 -0.79
N ASP A 189 2.51 11.67 0.17
CA ASP A 189 3.67 12.08 0.95
C ASP A 189 4.96 11.59 0.28
N VAL A 190 5.79 12.54 -0.17
CA VAL A 190 7.05 12.26 -0.86
C VAL A 190 8.07 11.63 0.09
N ASP A 191 8.09 12.07 1.35
CA ASP A 191 9.05 11.59 2.34
C ASP A 191 8.77 10.13 2.70
N GLU A 192 7.50 9.75 2.75
CA GLU A 192 7.04 8.36 2.91
C GLU A 192 7.51 7.47 1.75
N ALA A 193 7.34 7.93 0.51
CA ALA A 193 7.79 7.19 -0.66
C ALA A 193 9.32 7.02 -0.68
N LEU A 194 10.07 8.05 -0.34
CA LEU A 194 11.55 8.01 -0.25
C LEU A 194 12.02 7.03 0.82
N TYR A 195 11.36 7.03 1.98
CA TYR A 195 11.72 6.14 3.09
C TYR A 195 11.42 4.66 2.80
N LEU A 196 10.31 4.35 2.14
CA LEU A 196 9.82 2.98 2.00
C LEU A 196 10.21 2.30 0.69
N ALA A 197 10.13 3.04 -0.44
CA ALA A 197 10.07 2.41 -1.75
C ALA A 197 11.44 2.06 -2.37
N ASP A 198 11.47 0.95 -3.10
CA ASP A 198 12.57 0.60 -4.01
C ASP A 198 12.47 1.39 -5.32
N HIS A 199 11.23 1.64 -5.78
CA HIS A 199 10.95 2.45 -6.95
C HIS A 199 9.83 3.44 -6.66
N ILE A 200 9.96 4.68 -7.15
CA ILE A 200 8.94 5.71 -7.03
C ILE A 200 8.48 6.11 -8.42
N LEU A 201 7.20 5.90 -8.72
CA LEU A 201 6.55 6.37 -9.94
C LEU A 201 5.79 7.66 -9.64
N VAL A 202 6.22 8.76 -10.27
CA VAL A 202 5.55 10.06 -10.15
C VAL A 202 4.53 10.21 -11.26
N PHE A 203 3.27 10.43 -10.88
CA PHE A 203 2.14 10.55 -11.81
C PHE A 203 1.74 12.00 -12.05
N SER A 204 1.30 12.27 -13.30
CA SER A 204 0.63 13.51 -13.66
C SER A 204 -0.76 13.61 -13.03
N ALA A 205 -1.37 14.80 -13.15
CA ALA A 205 -2.82 14.94 -13.04
C ALA A 205 -3.52 14.07 -14.11
N ARG A 206 -4.85 13.89 -13.94
CA ARG A 206 -5.70 13.07 -14.83
C ARG A 206 -5.68 13.51 -16.30
N PRO A 207 -5.59 12.59 -17.26
CA PRO A 207 -5.41 11.15 -17.10
C PRO A 207 -4.04 10.79 -16.56
N ALA A 208 -3.97 9.78 -15.67
CA ALA A 208 -2.73 9.38 -15.01
C ALA A 208 -1.69 8.88 -16.04
N ARG A 209 -0.54 9.52 -16.02
CA ARG A 209 0.65 9.11 -16.81
C ARG A 209 1.88 9.19 -15.91
N VAL A 210 2.81 8.28 -16.09
CA VAL A 210 4.10 8.34 -15.39
C VAL A 210 4.93 9.48 -15.97
N LEU A 211 5.25 10.46 -15.12
CA LEU A 211 6.14 11.57 -15.47
C LEU A 211 7.59 11.16 -15.36
N LYS A 212 7.93 10.40 -14.30
CA LYS A 212 9.27 9.88 -14.06
C LYS A 212 9.23 8.73 -13.07
N THR A 213 10.18 7.79 -13.25
CA THR A 213 10.47 6.73 -12.29
C THR A 213 11.83 6.99 -11.64
N PHE A 214 11.89 6.84 -10.31
CA PHE A 214 13.12 6.91 -9.53
C PHE A 214 13.44 5.52 -9.01
N ASN A 215 14.71 5.10 -9.14
CA ASN A 215 15.22 3.87 -8.57
C ASN A 215 15.92 4.21 -7.24
N MET A 216 15.44 3.64 -6.15
CA MET A 216 15.91 3.88 -4.79
C MET A 216 16.55 2.64 -4.14
N THR A 217 16.80 1.58 -4.92
CA THR A 217 17.30 0.28 -4.42
C THR A 217 18.70 0.35 -3.82
N HIS A 218 19.48 1.36 -4.22
CA HIS A 218 20.88 1.51 -3.81
C HIS A 218 21.08 2.44 -2.61
N CYS A 219 19.98 2.94 -2.03
CA CYS A 219 20.01 3.91 -0.97
C CYS A 219 19.70 3.26 0.37
N GLU A 220 20.47 3.60 1.40
CA GLU A 220 20.15 3.18 2.76
C GLU A 220 18.90 3.92 3.26
N LYS A 221 17.93 3.16 3.78
CA LYS A 221 16.65 3.73 4.20
C LYS A 221 16.73 4.21 5.64
N SER A 222 16.62 5.50 5.83
CA SER A 222 16.62 6.19 7.13
C SER A 222 15.54 7.25 7.17
N HIS A 223 15.02 7.57 8.35
CA HIS A 223 14.14 8.73 8.55
C HIS A 223 14.90 10.07 8.38
N ASP A 224 16.23 10.08 8.39
CA ASP A 224 17.01 11.20 7.88
C ASP A 224 17.06 11.13 6.36
N LEU A 225 16.22 11.93 5.71
CA LEU A 225 16.09 12.00 4.27
C LEU A 225 17.09 12.95 3.59
N SER A 226 18.14 13.37 4.29
CA SER A 226 19.15 14.30 3.76
C SER A 226 19.86 13.76 2.51
N GLU A 227 20.07 12.45 2.43
CA GLU A 227 20.65 11.77 1.26
C GLU A 227 19.74 11.86 0.03
N PHE A 228 18.42 12.00 0.21
CA PHE A 228 17.44 12.07 -0.86
C PHE A 228 17.04 13.50 -1.24
N ALA A 229 17.81 14.50 -0.82
CA ALA A 229 17.45 15.90 -1.04
C ALA A 229 17.30 16.28 -2.53
N ALA A 230 18.06 15.63 -3.42
CA ALA A 230 17.96 15.84 -4.86
C ALA A 230 16.69 15.23 -5.46
N GLU A 231 16.43 13.96 -5.14
CA GLU A 231 15.25 13.21 -5.57
C GLU A 231 13.97 13.85 -5.02
N ARG A 232 13.97 14.20 -3.74
CA ARG A 232 12.88 14.91 -3.08
C ARG A 232 12.52 16.21 -3.79
N ARG A 233 13.52 17.05 -4.09
CA ARG A 233 13.34 18.32 -4.80
C ARG A 233 12.77 18.09 -6.19
N GLU A 234 13.28 17.09 -6.91
CA GLU A 234 12.80 16.79 -8.26
C GLU A 234 11.37 16.25 -8.26
N ILE A 235 11.03 15.34 -7.34
CA ILE A 235 9.65 14.84 -7.19
C ILE A 235 8.70 15.99 -6.91
N LEU A 236 9.02 16.87 -5.95
CA LEU A 236 8.21 18.04 -5.61
C LEU A 236 8.04 18.97 -6.82
N ARG A 237 9.11 19.21 -7.61
CA ARG A 237 9.04 19.99 -8.85
C ARG A 237 8.11 19.37 -9.89
N LEU A 238 8.17 18.04 -10.07
CA LEU A 238 7.29 17.30 -11.00
C LEU A 238 5.82 17.39 -10.57
N LEU A 239 5.57 17.45 -9.26
CA LEU A 239 4.23 17.65 -8.67
C LEU A 239 3.75 19.12 -8.71
N GLY A 240 4.56 20.04 -9.25
CA GLY A 240 4.21 21.45 -9.35
C GLY A 240 4.39 22.26 -8.06
N ILE A 241 5.07 21.68 -7.05
CA ILE A 241 5.36 22.36 -5.78
C ILE A 241 6.66 23.15 -5.93
N LYS A 242 6.60 24.49 -5.69
CA LYS A 242 7.79 25.34 -5.70
C LYS A 242 8.71 24.99 -4.53
N THR A 243 9.94 24.59 -4.82
CA THR A 243 10.96 24.24 -3.82
C THR A 243 11.98 25.35 -3.58
N GLU A 244 11.92 26.44 -4.33
CA GLU A 244 12.79 27.59 -4.15
C GLU A 244 12.13 28.62 -3.24
N VAL A 245 12.77 28.90 -2.10
CA VAL A 245 12.52 30.14 -1.34
C VAL A 245 13.28 31.21 -2.12
N GLY A 246 12.54 32.07 -2.85
CA GLY A 246 13.14 33.23 -3.50
C GLY A 246 13.87 34.09 -2.44
N HIS A 247 15.15 34.29 -2.65
CA HIS A 247 15.96 35.28 -1.95
C HIS A 247 15.67 36.64 -2.52
#